data_f1b5acdc04db6755fa310cac37343195
#
_entry.id   f1b5acdc04db6755fa310cac37343195
#
_cell.length_a   1.000
_cell.length_b   1.000
_cell.length_c   1.000
_cell.angle_alpha   90.00
_cell.angle_beta   90.00
_cell.angle_gamma   90.00
#
_symmetry.space_group_name_H-M   'P 1'
#
loop_
_entity.id
_entity.type
_entity.pdbx_description
1 polymer ?
#
loop_
_entity_poly.entity_id
_entity_poly.type
_entity_poly.pdbx_seq_one_letter_code
_entity_poly.pdbx_strand_id
1 'polypeptide(L)'
;MSRNRRMEGEQIMIANYHTHTWRCMHATGTEREYVEHAIAGGLKILGFSDHTPMPYADGHVSGVKMRLDQLEDYVDTVLRLKEEYKNEIEIHLGLEVEYYPAYFEELLRITGQYPIEYYLLAQHFLGNETGERFTGEPTDDPERLKRYCRQAGEAMETGCFTYFAHPDLLNFTGEDRVYEECMRGLCKHAKKMDIPLEINFLGIWDRRHYPNPKFWKIAGEVGNQVIFGADAHQPDKVWNPEALRVALQMVEMYHLNVIDTAQLRRPQRMK
;
A
#
# COMPACT_ATOMS: atom_id res chain seq x y z
N MET A 1 -6.71 -12.98 -27.73
CA MET A 1 -7.42 -11.87 -28.45
C MET A 1 -8.34 -11.15 -27.47
N SER A 2 -7.83 -10.25 -26.62
CA SER A 2 -8.68 -9.46 -25.68
C SER A 2 -7.95 -8.21 -25.12
N ARG A 3 -7.05 -7.58 -25.89
CA ARG A 3 -6.23 -6.45 -25.41
C ARG A 3 -6.64 -5.05 -25.92
N ASN A 4 -7.69 -4.89 -26.74
CA ASN A 4 -7.97 -3.62 -27.41
C ASN A 4 -9.35 -3.01 -27.18
N ARG A 5 -10.05 -3.29 -26.06
CA ARG A 5 -11.37 -2.67 -25.78
C ARG A 5 -11.39 -1.67 -24.61
N ARG A 6 -10.25 -1.40 -23.96
CA ARG A 6 -10.23 -0.56 -22.75
C ARG A 6 -9.98 0.94 -22.97
N MET A 7 -9.85 1.44 -24.19
CA MET A 7 -9.35 2.81 -24.47
C MET A 7 -10.41 3.85 -24.79
N GLU A 8 -11.69 3.54 -24.82
CA GLU A 8 -12.75 4.53 -25.10
C GLU A 8 -13.86 4.48 -24.05
N GLY A 9 -13.73 5.28 -22.96
CA GLY A 9 -14.86 5.64 -22.09
C GLY A 9 -15.13 4.74 -20.89
N GLU A 10 -14.37 3.67 -20.62
CA GLU A 10 -14.56 2.83 -19.43
C GLU A 10 -13.66 3.27 -18.28
N GLN A 11 -14.24 3.41 -17.11
CA GLN A 11 -13.54 3.68 -15.87
C GLN A 11 -12.56 2.55 -15.57
N ILE A 12 -11.27 2.87 -15.49
CA ILE A 12 -10.20 1.88 -15.39
C ILE A 12 -9.91 1.49 -13.94
N MET A 13 -10.10 2.42 -12.99
CA MET A 13 -9.95 2.15 -11.56
C MET A 13 -11.31 1.94 -10.93
N ILE A 14 -11.63 0.69 -10.60
CA ILE A 14 -12.89 0.32 -9.93
C ILE A 14 -12.72 0.07 -8.44
N ALA A 15 -11.48 -0.13 -7.97
CA ALA A 15 -11.15 -0.44 -6.59
C ALA A 15 -9.99 0.42 -6.10
N ASN A 16 -10.09 0.89 -4.86
CA ASN A 16 -9.00 1.47 -4.10
C ASN A 16 -8.95 0.81 -2.73
N TYR A 17 -7.81 0.18 -2.37
CA TYR A 17 -7.62 -0.49 -1.07
C TYR A 17 -6.68 0.29 -0.16
N HIS A 18 -6.16 1.46 -0.57
CA HIS A 18 -5.19 2.23 0.17
C HIS A 18 -5.77 3.59 0.58
N THR A 19 -6.34 3.63 1.80
CA THR A 19 -7.01 4.81 2.34
C THR A 19 -6.79 4.90 3.84
N HIS A 20 -6.35 6.06 4.29
CA HIS A 20 -6.06 6.36 5.69
C HIS A 20 -7.23 7.04 6.40
N THR A 21 -7.12 7.15 7.72
CA THR A 21 -8.07 7.86 8.57
C THR A 21 -7.34 8.86 9.47
N TRP A 22 -8.06 9.77 10.08
CA TRP A 22 -7.49 10.77 10.99
C TRP A 22 -6.65 10.16 12.13
N ARG A 23 -6.80 8.85 12.41
CA ARG A 23 -6.09 8.14 13.49
C ARG A 23 -4.59 8.03 13.24
N CYS A 24 -4.13 8.10 11.99
CA CYS A 24 -2.70 8.20 11.68
C CYS A 24 -2.09 9.57 11.96
N MET A 25 -2.92 10.53 12.45
CA MET A 25 -2.52 11.90 12.87
C MET A 25 -2.09 12.84 11.74
N HIS A 26 -2.12 12.40 10.49
CA HIS A 26 -1.78 13.23 9.32
C HIS A 26 -2.78 13.10 8.16
N ALA A 27 -3.83 12.30 8.32
CA ALA A 27 -4.99 12.34 7.44
C ALA A 27 -6.09 13.24 8.02
N THR A 28 -6.98 13.76 7.17
CA THR A 28 -8.07 14.66 7.53
C THR A 28 -9.41 14.14 7.01
N GLY A 29 -10.50 14.68 7.52
CA GLY A 29 -11.86 14.26 7.17
C GLY A 29 -12.32 13.02 7.96
N THR A 30 -13.58 12.67 7.78
CA THR A 30 -14.21 11.49 8.38
C THR A 30 -14.23 10.34 7.37
N GLU A 31 -14.27 9.12 7.87
CA GLU A 31 -14.36 7.91 7.02
C GLU A 31 -15.61 7.94 6.12
N ARG A 32 -16.69 8.55 6.59
CA ARG A 32 -17.90 8.78 5.79
C ARG A 32 -17.61 9.65 4.57
N GLU A 33 -16.90 10.76 4.73
CA GLU A 33 -16.53 11.62 3.60
C GLU A 33 -15.69 10.88 2.57
N TYR A 34 -14.78 9.99 2.98
CA TYR A 34 -14.04 9.13 2.06
C TYR A 34 -14.98 8.18 1.28
N VAL A 35 -15.94 7.55 1.95
CA VAL A 35 -16.93 6.68 1.29
C VAL A 35 -17.75 7.47 0.26
N GLU A 36 -18.27 8.63 0.64
CA GLU A 36 -19.10 9.46 -0.24
C GLU A 36 -18.31 9.98 -1.46
N HIS A 37 -17.04 10.38 -1.28
CA HIS A 37 -16.16 10.75 -2.40
C HIS A 37 -15.81 9.55 -3.29
N ALA A 38 -15.62 8.35 -2.73
CA ALA A 38 -15.39 7.14 -3.49
C ALA A 38 -16.59 6.79 -4.37
N ILE A 39 -17.81 6.86 -3.82
CA ILE A 39 -19.07 6.65 -4.55
C ILE A 39 -19.23 7.71 -5.66
N ALA A 40 -19.02 8.98 -5.33
CA ALA A 40 -19.12 10.09 -6.30
C ALA A 40 -18.08 9.96 -7.43
N GLY A 41 -16.88 9.44 -7.13
CA GLY A 41 -15.85 9.10 -8.10
C GLY A 41 -16.17 7.85 -8.93
N GLY A 42 -17.18 7.06 -8.53
CA GLY A 42 -17.65 5.86 -9.21
C GLY A 42 -16.89 4.59 -8.85
N LEU A 43 -16.07 4.59 -7.79
CA LEU A 43 -15.46 3.38 -7.27
C LEU A 43 -16.52 2.36 -6.87
N LYS A 44 -16.21 1.09 -7.04
CA LYS A 44 -17.06 -0.04 -6.64
C LYS A 44 -16.56 -0.71 -5.36
N ILE A 45 -15.28 -0.55 -5.10
CA ILE A 45 -14.61 -1.13 -3.93
C ILE A 45 -13.77 -0.05 -3.26
N LEU A 46 -13.95 0.11 -1.93
CA LEU A 46 -13.13 0.96 -1.08
C LEU A 46 -12.57 0.14 0.09
N GLY A 47 -11.28 0.08 0.22
CA GLY A 47 -10.60 -0.47 1.38
C GLY A 47 -10.04 0.64 2.27
N PHE A 48 -10.34 0.58 3.56
CA PHE A 48 -9.61 1.33 4.56
C PHE A 48 -8.40 0.53 5.01
N SER A 49 -7.23 1.15 5.05
CA SER A 49 -5.95 0.53 5.40
C SER A 49 -5.07 1.49 6.17
N ASP A 50 -5.59 2.03 7.28
CA ASP A 50 -4.83 2.99 8.08
C ASP A 50 -3.53 2.40 8.63
N HIS A 51 -2.56 3.26 8.94
CA HIS A 51 -1.27 2.85 9.51
C HIS A 51 -1.45 2.06 10.79
N THR A 52 -0.94 0.84 10.78
CA THR A 52 -1.13 -0.13 11.85
C THR A 52 -0.55 0.33 13.17
N PRO A 53 -1.30 0.22 14.28
CA PRO A 53 -0.76 0.46 15.61
C PRO A 53 0.29 -0.61 15.95
N MET A 54 1.51 -0.19 16.26
CA MET A 54 2.60 -1.10 16.55
C MET A 54 2.77 -1.32 18.06
N PRO A 55 2.91 -2.58 18.52
CA PRO A 55 3.07 -2.91 19.93
C PRO A 55 4.53 -2.75 20.40
N TYR A 56 5.04 -1.51 20.38
CA TYR A 56 6.43 -1.25 20.76
C TYR A 56 6.69 -1.58 22.23
N ALA A 57 7.67 -2.46 22.48
CA ALA A 57 8.00 -2.93 23.83
C ALA A 57 8.67 -1.87 24.71
N ASP A 58 9.26 -0.85 24.11
CA ASP A 58 9.95 0.27 24.79
C ASP A 58 9.01 1.41 25.20
N GLY A 59 7.70 1.27 24.93
CA GLY A 59 6.71 2.30 25.21
C GLY A 59 6.69 3.45 24.20
N HIS A 60 7.39 3.31 23.07
CA HIS A 60 7.34 4.28 21.99
C HIS A 60 5.88 4.44 21.48
N VAL A 61 5.48 5.68 21.27
CA VAL A 61 4.20 6.03 20.63
C VAL A 61 4.52 6.74 19.33
N SER A 62 4.15 6.11 18.22
CA SER A 62 4.34 6.71 16.90
C SER A 62 3.56 8.01 16.74
N GLY A 63 4.17 8.99 16.09
CA GLY A 63 3.52 10.24 15.70
C GLY A 63 2.84 10.18 14.33
N VAL A 64 2.90 9.02 13.66
CA VAL A 64 2.40 8.83 12.27
C VAL A 64 1.60 7.54 12.09
N LYS A 65 1.22 6.88 13.19
CA LYS A 65 0.44 5.64 13.17
C LYS A 65 -0.70 5.72 14.19
N MET A 66 -1.76 5.00 13.90
CA MET A 66 -2.85 4.74 14.86
C MET A 66 -2.28 4.21 16.18
N ARG A 67 -2.84 4.62 17.31
CA ARG A 67 -2.52 4.03 18.61
C ARG A 67 -3.29 2.74 18.84
N LEU A 68 -2.74 1.85 19.68
CA LEU A 68 -3.39 0.57 20.02
C LEU A 68 -4.80 0.76 20.62
N ASP A 69 -5.01 1.80 21.42
CA ASP A 69 -6.30 2.11 22.03
C ASP A 69 -7.35 2.67 21.05
N GLN A 70 -6.96 2.96 19.82
CA GLN A 70 -7.84 3.43 18.75
C GLN A 70 -8.27 2.31 17.78
N LEU A 71 -7.65 1.11 17.87
CA LEU A 71 -7.89 0.03 16.90
C LEU A 71 -9.34 -0.45 16.92
N GLU A 72 -9.96 -0.60 18.10
CA GLU A 72 -11.37 -1.01 18.23
C GLU A 72 -12.31 0.00 17.59
N ASP A 73 -12.12 1.30 17.88
CA ASP A 73 -12.92 2.39 17.29
C ASP A 73 -12.75 2.46 15.76
N TYR A 74 -11.55 2.22 15.24
CA TYR A 74 -11.30 2.11 13.80
C TYR A 74 -12.12 0.97 13.18
N VAL A 75 -12.02 -0.21 13.76
CA VAL A 75 -12.74 -1.40 13.29
C VAL A 75 -14.26 -1.18 13.30
N ASP A 76 -14.80 -0.71 14.41
CA ASP A 76 -16.23 -0.48 14.56
C ASP A 76 -16.74 0.58 13.57
N THR A 77 -15.96 1.63 13.35
CA THR A 77 -16.31 2.69 12.40
C THR A 77 -16.38 2.15 10.96
N VAL A 78 -15.37 1.40 10.53
CA VAL A 78 -15.35 0.84 9.17
C VAL A 78 -16.44 -0.20 8.98
N LEU A 79 -16.68 -1.08 9.96
CA LEU A 79 -17.74 -2.10 9.89
C LEU A 79 -19.14 -1.48 9.83
N ARG A 80 -19.38 -0.40 10.57
CA ARG A 80 -20.63 0.34 10.52
C ARG A 80 -20.86 0.95 9.13
N LEU A 81 -19.85 1.58 8.54
CA LEU A 81 -19.95 2.14 7.19
C LEU A 81 -20.12 1.05 6.13
N LYS A 82 -19.45 -0.10 6.29
CA LYS A 82 -19.62 -1.27 5.42
C LYS A 82 -21.06 -1.75 5.37
N GLU A 83 -21.74 -1.81 6.52
CA GLU A 83 -23.15 -2.19 6.57
C GLU A 83 -24.06 -1.08 6.02
N GLU A 84 -23.78 0.16 6.34
CA GLU A 84 -24.58 1.32 5.91
C GLU A 84 -24.61 1.48 4.40
N TYR A 85 -23.44 1.37 3.75
CA TYR A 85 -23.26 1.61 2.30
C TYR A 85 -23.24 0.33 1.46
N LYS A 86 -23.62 -0.83 2.01
CA LYS A 86 -23.52 -2.15 1.35
C LYS A 86 -24.21 -2.29 -0.01
N ASN A 87 -25.19 -1.42 -0.30
CA ASN A 87 -25.92 -1.41 -1.58
C ASN A 87 -25.31 -0.43 -2.60
N GLU A 88 -24.31 0.35 -2.22
CA GLU A 88 -23.72 1.42 -3.05
C GLU A 88 -22.27 1.13 -3.39
N ILE A 89 -21.48 0.67 -2.41
CA ILE A 89 -20.06 0.38 -2.55
C ILE A 89 -19.66 -0.78 -1.64
N GLU A 90 -18.76 -1.64 -2.12
CA GLU A 90 -18.15 -2.68 -1.29
C GLU A 90 -17.02 -2.08 -0.44
N ILE A 91 -17.12 -2.17 0.89
CA ILE A 91 -16.11 -1.64 1.81
C ILE A 91 -15.33 -2.79 2.45
N HIS A 92 -14.00 -2.67 2.49
CA HIS A 92 -13.11 -3.64 3.12
C HIS A 92 -12.33 -3.02 4.29
N LEU A 93 -12.16 -3.80 5.35
CA LEU A 93 -11.40 -3.45 6.54
C LEU A 93 -9.99 -4.05 6.45
N GLY A 94 -9.01 -3.21 6.28
CA GLY A 94 -7.59 -3.59 6.21
C GLY A 94 -6.70 -2.74 7.09
N LEU A 95 -5.40 -2.95 6.95
CA LEU A 95 -4.35 -2.15 7.60
C LEU A 95 -3.15 -2.04 6.66
N GLU A 96 -2.51 -0.89 6.62
CA GLU A 96 -1.18 -0.74 6.06
C GLU A 96 -0.15 -1.09 7.13
N VAL A 97 0.64 -2.12 6.85
CA VAL A 97 1.49 -2.78 7.84
C VAL A 97 2.94 -2.74 7.44
N GLU A 98 3.77 -2.22 8.31
CA GLU A 98 5.21 -2.38 8.23
C GLU A 98 5.65 -3.70 8.84
N TYR A 99 6.45 -4.44 8.11
CA TYR A 99 7.00 -5.68 8.62
C TYR A 99 8.23 -5.42 9.48
N TYR A 100 8.03 -5.53 10.80
CA TYR A 100 9.12 -5.52 11.77
C TYR A 100 9.22 -6.90 12.42
N PRO A 101 10.24 -7.71 12.10
CA PRO A 101 10.33 -9.10 12.59
C PRO A 101 10.13 -9.25 14.10
N ALA A 102 10.65 -8.28 14.88
CA ALA A 102 10.55 -8.29 16.34
C ALA A 102 9.12 -8.12 16.88
N TYR A 103 8.20 -7.54 16.11
CA TYR A 103 6.85 -7.18 16.55
C TYR A 103 5.75 -7.90 15.77
N PHE A 104 6.08 -8.55 14.66
CA PHE A 104 5.08 -9.02 13.71
C PHE A 104 4.15 -10.11 14.29
N GLU A 105 4.69 -11.06 15.06
CA GLU A 105 3.88 -12.10 15.73
C GLU A 105 2.89 -11.51 16.75
N GLU A 106 3.34 -10.50 17.52
CA GLU A 106 2.49 -9.82 18.49
C GLU A 106 1.42 -8.98 17.77
N LEU A 107 1.78 -8.33 16.67
CA LEU A 107 0.84 -7.62 15.82
C LEU A 107 -0.26 -8.56 15.29
N LEU A 108 0.12 -9.72 14.76
CA LEU A 108 -0.84 -10.74 14.31
C LEU A 108 -1.75 -11.23 15.44
N ARG A 109 -1.22 -11.31 16.67
CA ARG A 109 -2.02 -11.70 17.85
C ARG A 109 -3.06 -10.63 18.21
N ILE A 110 -2.70 -9.35 18.13
CA ILE A 110 -3.58 -8.23 18.45
C ILE A 110 -4.65 -8.09 17.36
N THR A 111 -4.25 -7.94 16.12
CA THR A 111 -5.17 -7.71 14.99
C THR A 111 -6.03 -8.92 14.66
N GLY A 112 -5.56 -10.12 14.97
CA GLY A 112 -6.32 -11.37 14.80
C GLY A 112 -7.56 -11.49 15.70
N GLN A 113 -7.75 -10.58 16.67
CA GLN A 113 -8.96 -10.47 17.48
C GLN A 113 -10.09 -9.73 16.75
N TYR A 114 -9.78 -9.08 15.64
CA TYR A 114 -10.70 -8.29 14.82
C TYR A 114 -10.90 -8.92 13.44
N PRO A 115 -11.98 -8.62 12.74
CA PRO A 115 -12.27 -9.17 11.41
C PRO A 115 -11.49 -8.43 10.29
N ILE A 116 -10.19 -8.20 10.49
CA ILE A 116 -9.33 -7.61 9.47
C ILE A 116 -9.29 -8.52 8.24
N GLU A 117 -9.58 -7.97 7.06
CA GLU A 117 -9.71 -8.72 5.82
C GLU A 117 -8.40 -8.79 5.03
N TYR A 118 -7.52 -7.77 5.17
CA TYR A 118 -6.26 -7.71 4.43
C TYR A 118 -5.21 -6.83 5.11
N TYR A 119 -3.95 -7.09 4.75
CA TYR A 119 -2.82 -6.19 4.98
C TYR A 119 -2.25 -5.71 3.68
N LEU A 120 -1.86 -4.43 3.62
CA LEU A 120 -0.94 -3.86 2.65
C LEU A 120 0.47 -3.90 3.24
N LEU A 121 1.45 -4.37 2.49
CA LEU A 121 2.84 -4.26 2.91
C LEU A 121 3.33 -2.84 2.64
N ALA A 122 3.79 -2.15 3.65
CA ALA A 122 4.54 -0.91 3.53
C ALA A 122 5.89 -1.04 4.22
N GLN A 123 6.85 -0.23 3.81
CA GLN A 123 8.16 -0.28 4.42
C GLN A 123 8.73 1.15 4.59
N HIS A 124 8.15 1.90 5.55
CA HIS A 124 8.55 3.27 5.84
C HIS A 124 9.84 3.35 6.65
N PHE A 125 10.10 2.35 7.50
CA PHE A 125 11.32 2.24 8.30
C PHE A 125 11.89 0.83 8.22
N LEU A 126 13.20 0.69 8.43
CA LEU A 126 13.89 -0.60 8.40
C LEU A 126 14.15 -1.11 9.81
N GLY A 127 13.65 -2.33 10.11
CA GLY A 127 13.82 -3.00 11.39
C GLY A 127 12.92 -2.49 12.51
N ASN A 128 12.77 -1.18 12.65
CA ASN A 128 11.90 -0.50 13.62
C ASN A 128 11.78 0.98 13.25
N GLU A 129 10.74 1.67 13.72
CA GLU A 129 10.61 3.12 13.60
C GLU A 129 11.60 3.87 14.52
N THR A 130 11.79 3.35 15.74
CA THR A 130 12.66 3.99 16.74
C THR A 130 14.13 3.93 16.32
N GLY A 131 14.74 5.10 16.13
CA GLY A 131 16.16 5.23 15.80
C GLY A 131 16.52 4.97 14.33
N GLU A 132 15.55 4.66 13.48
CA GLU A 132 15.76 4.50 12.04
C GLU A 132 15.28 5.75 11.28
N ARG A 133 15.93 6.01 10.15
CA ARG A 133 15.51 7.08 9.24
C ARG A 133 14.36 6.61 8.37
N PHE A 134 13.47 7.54 8.02
CA PHE A 134 12.42 7.29 7.03
C PHE A 134 13.04 6.87 5.69
N THR A 135 12.49 5.82 5.05
CA THR A 135 13.05 5.27 3.81
C THR A 135 12.93 6.22 2.62
N GLY A 136 11.98 7.16 2.67
CA GLY A 136 11.84 8.23 1.68
C GLY A 136 12.92 9.31 1.75
N GLU A 137 13.75 9.34 2.81
CA GLU A 137 14.91 10.23 2.86
C GLU A 137 16.00 9.74 1.90
N PRO A 138 16.66 10.67 1.14
CA PRO A 138 17.71 10.31 0.20
C PRO A 138 18.84 9.52 0.85
N THR A 139 19.30 8.46 0.19
CA THR A 139 20.44 7.65 0.60
C THR A 139 21.22 7.12 -0.60
N ASP A 140 22.53 7.14 -0.52
CA ASP A 140 23.44 6.48 -1.48
C ASP A 140 24.04 5.17 -0.92
N ASP A 141 23.65 4.78 0.31
CA ASP A 141 24.14 3.57 0.95
C ASP A 141 23.52 2.30 0.35
N PRO A 142 24.34 1.47 -0.35
CA PRO A 142 23.85 0.24 -0.96
C PRO A 142 23.39 -0.81 0.07
N GLU A 143 23.92 -0.80 1.30
CA GLU A 143 23.49 -1.75 2.32
C GLU A 143 22.07 -1.41 2.84
N ARG A 144 21.72 -0.12 2.89
CA ARG A 144 20.35 0.30 3.20
C ARG A 144 19.35 -0.18 2.14
N LEU A 145 19.69 -0.06 0.86
CA LEU A 145 18.88 -0.59 -0.26
C LEU A 145 18.73 -2.11 -0.18
N LYS A 146 19.82 -2.84 0.04
CA LYS A 146 19.78 -4.30 0.18
C LYS A 146 18.93 -4.73 1.39
N ARG A 147 19.03 -4.00 2.51
CA ARG A 147 18.23 -4.25 3.71
C ARG A 147 16.74 -4.04 3.43
N TYR A 148 16.39 -2.97 2.70
CA TYR A 148 15.01 -2.71 2.26
C TYR A 148 14.45 -3.90 1.45
N CYS A 149 15.15 -4.30 0.41
CA CYS A 149 14.73 -5.41 -0.44
C CYS A 149 14.63 -6.74 0.34
N ARG A 150 15.57 -7.02 1.25
CA ARG A 150 15.54 -8.23 2.08
C ARG A 150 14.35 -8.23 3.02
N GLN A 151 14.12 -7.13 3.77
CA GLN A 151 13.03 -7.03 4.72
C GLN A 151 11.64 -7.10 4.04
N ALA A 152 11.49 -6.45 2.89
CA ALA A 152 10.28 -6.59 2.09
C ALA A 152 10.10 -8.03 1.56
N GLY A 153 11.19 -8.70 1.20
CA GLY A 153 11.17 -10.12 0.82
C GLY A 153 10.68 -11.02 1.95
N GLU A 154 11.25 -10.88 3.13
CA GLU A 154 10.83 -11.60 4.34
C GLU A 154 9.34 -11.36 4.67
N ALA A 155 8.88 -10.11 4.53
CA ALA A 155 7.47 -9.78 4.71
C ALA A 155 6.58 -10.55 3.73
N MET A 156 6.92 -10.56 2.45
CA MET A 156 6.15 -11.28 1.42
C MET A 156 6.09 -12.79 1.67
N GLU A 157 7.16 -13.38 2.22
CA GLU A 157 7.23 -14.81 2.57
C GLU A 157 6.29 -15.21 3.71
N THR A 158 5.83 -14.26 4.54
CA THR A 158 4.82 -14.54 5.57
C THR A 158 3.46 -14.94 5.00
N GLY A 159 3.17 -14.58 3.74
CA GLY A 159 1.88 -14.84 3.10
C GLY A 159 0.72 -13.98 3.63
N CYS A 160 0.98 -13.02 4.52
CA CYS A 160 -0.04 -12.18 5.16
C CYS A 160 -0.47 -10.96 4.33
N PHE A 161 0.30 -10.60 3.32
CA PHE A 161 0.11 -9.35 2.59
C PHE A 161 -0.62 -9.55 1.26
N THR A 162 -1.56 -8.64 0.96
CA THR A 162 -2.35 -8.62 -0.26
C THR A 162 -1.56 -8.05 -1.43
N TYR A 163 -0.91 -6.91 -1.23
CA TYR A 163 0.00 -6.31 -2.18
C TYR A 163 1.04 -5.42 -1.49
N PHE A 164 2.05 -4.99 -2.23
CA PHE A 164 3.10 -4.11 -1.74
C PHE A 164 2.80 -2.66 -2.12
N ALA A 165 2.44 -1.84 -1.14
CA ALA A 165 2.20 -0.41 -1.25
C ALA A 165 3.52 0.33 -1.54
N HIS A 166 3.47 1.31 -2.47
CA HIS A 166 4.64 2.14 -2.85
C HIS A 166 5.99 1.41 -2.75
N PRO A 167 6.21 0.31 -3.51
CA PRO A 167 7.37 -0.56 -3.37
C PRO A 167 8.71 0.12 -3.68
N ASP A 168 8.66 1.28 -4.29
CA ASP A 168 9.78 2.15 -4.69
C ASP A 168 9.94 3.38 -3.77
N LEU A 169 9.38 3.30 -2.55
CA LEU A 169 9.46 4.36 -1.55
C LEU A 169 10.89 4.66 -1.11
N LEU A 170 11.80 3.66 -1.08
CA LEU A 170 13.18 3.92 -0.69
C LEU A 170 13.87 4.82 -1.71
N ASN A 171 14.29 6.02 -1.25
CA ASN A 171 14.88 7.05 -2.08
C ASN A 171 16.40 6.84 -2.26
N PHE A 172 16.77 5.90 -3.15
CA PHE A 172 18.16 5.60 -3.42
C PHE A 172 18.74 6.53 -4.49
N THR A 173 19.81 7.24 -4.12
CA THR A 173 20.53 8.21 -4.97
C THR A 173 21.93 7.76 -5.37
N GLY A 174 22.31 6.52 -5.04
CA GLY A 174 23.60 5.91 -5.40
C GLY A 174 23.64 5.37 -6.82
N GLU A 175 24.53 4.41 -7.07
CA GLU A 175 24.78 3.86 -8.41
C GLU A 175 23.54 3.15 -8.99
N ASP A 176 23.16 3.50 -10.22
CA ASP A 176 22.04 2.92 -10.94
C ASP A 176 22.13 1.40 -11.07
N ARG A 177 23.32 0.86 -11.30
CA ARG A 177 23.53 -0.60 -11.40
C ARG A 177 23.14 -1.33 -10.13
N VAL A 178 23.49 -0.78 -8.96
CA VAL A 178 23.15 -1.35 -7.66
C VAL A 178 21.64 -1.31 -7.44
N TYR A 179 21.02 -0.18 -7.77
CA TYR A 179 19.56 -0.03 -7.72
C TYR A 179 18.84 -1.07 -8.60
N GLU A 180 19.25 -1.16 -9.87
CA GLU A 180 18.63 -2.09 -10.83
C GLU A 180 18.77 -3.55 -10.38
N GLU A 181 19.92 -3.95 -9.88
CA GLU A 181 20.15 -5.32 -9.38
C GLU A 181 19.25 -5.65 -8.19
N CYS A 182 19.21 -4.78 -7.18
CA CYS A 182 18.41 -4.97 -5.98
C CYS A 182 16.91 -4.95 -6.29
N MET A 183 16.42 -3.93 -7.02
CA MET A 183 14.99 -3.81 -7.32
C MET A 183 14.50 -4.88 -8.29
N ARG A 184 15.34 -5.35 -9.22
CA ARG A 184 15.02 -6.51 -10.06
C ARG A 184 14.88 -7.79 -9.23
N GLY A 185 15.72 -7.96 -8.23
CA GLY A 185 15.60 -9.04 -7.24
C GLY A 185 14.26 -8.97 -6.51
N LEU A 186 13.90 -7.80 -6.01
CA LEU A 186 12.64 -7.54 -5.31
C LEU A 186 11.42 -7.80 -6.22
N CYS A 187 11.42 -7.29 -7.45
CA CYS A 187 10.35 -7.52 -8.42
C CYS A 187 10.18 -9.02 -8.74
N LYS A 188 11.28 -9.75 -8.95
CA LYS A 188 11.23 -11.21 -9.17
C LYS A 188 10.66 -11.94 -7.95
N HIS A 189 11.03 -11.51 -6.74
CA HIS A 189 10.51 -12.09 -5.51
C HIS A 189 9.01 -11.83 -5.36
N ALA A 190 8.55 -10.60 -5.54
CA ALA A 190 7.14 -10.25 -5.51
C ALA A 190 6.32 -11.07 -6.53
N LYS A 191 6.84 -11.23 -7.75
CA LYS A 191 6.21 -12.08 -8.77
C LYS A 191 6.11 -13.54 -8.35
N LYS A 192 7.18 -14.09 -7.75
CA LYS A 192 7.19 -15.47 -7.24
C LYS A 192 6.17 -15.69 -6.12
N MET A 193 5.98 -14.69 -5.27
CA MET A 193 5.04 -14.72 -4.15
C MET A 193 3.62 -14.33 -4.55
N ASP A 194 3.39 -14.00 -5.83
CA ASP A 194 2.11 -13.50 -6.36
C ASP A 194 1.61 -12.27 -5.60
N ILE A 195 2.53 -11.34 -5.32
CA ILE A 195 2.27 -10.05 -4.64
C ILE A 195 2.24 -8.95 -5.70
N PRO A 196 1.09 -8.32 -5.98
CA PRO A 196 1.01 -7.15 -6.84
C PRO A 196 1.81 -5.96 -6.27
N LEU A 197 2.28 -5.09 -7.16
CA LEU A 197 3.00 -3.86 -6.82
C LEU A 197 2.10 -2.65 -7.05
N GLU A 198 2.05 -1.74 -6.09
CA GLU A 198 1.18 -0.57 -6.17
C GLU A 198 1.83 0.60 -6.92
N ILE A 199 1.16 1.12 -7.96
CA ILE A 199 1.40 2.49 -8.43
C ILE A 199 0.63 3.42 -7.50
N ASN A 200 1.37 4.19 -6.73
CA ASN A 200 0.85 5.01 -5.65
C ASN A 200 0.50 6.41 -6.14
N PHE A 201 -0.76 6.83 -5.92
CA PHE A 201 -1.24 8.12 -6.40
C PHE A 201 -0.80 9.29 -5.53
N LEU A 202 -0.57 9.08 -4.22
CA LEU A 202 0.00 10.11 -3.36
C LEU A 202 1.35 10.57 -3.90
N GLY A 203 2.20 9.63 -4.29
CA GLY A 203 3.49 9.94 -4.92
C GLY A 203 3.36 10.76 -6.19
N ILE A 204 2.34 10.48 -7.02
CA ILE A 204 2.08 11.19 -8.27
C ILE A 204 1.61 12.62 -8.01
N TRP A 205 0.51 12.81 -7.27
CA TRP A 205 -0.09 14.14 -7.12
C TRP A 205 0.71 15.06 -6.21
N ASP A 206 1.43 14.50 -5.23
CA ASP A 206 2.33 15.24 -4.31
C ASP A 206 3.75 15.41 -4.89
N ARG A 207 3.99 14.89 -6.10
CA ARG A 207 5.26 14.99 -6.83
C ARG A 207 6.47 14.49 -6.04
N ARG A 208 6.30 13.37 -5.38
CA ARG A 208 7.37 12.71 -4.62
C ARG A 208 8.39 12.06 -5.56
N HIS A 209 9.48 11.48 -5.00
CA HIS A 209 10.47 10.74 -5.77
C HIS A 209 9.96 9.37 -6.28
N TYR A 210 8.75 8.97 -5.90
CA TYR A 210 8.01 7.82 -6.41
C TYR A 210 6.66 8.27 -6.98
N PRO A 211 6.10 7.56 -7.94
CA PRO A 211 6.61 6.37 -8.64
C PRO A 211 7.91 6.62 -9.40
N ASN A 212 8.94 5.77 -9.16
CA ASN A 212 10.25 5.91 -9.78
C ASN A 212 10.29 5.25 -11.18
N PRO A 213 10.57 5.98 -12.26
CA PRO A 213 10.62 5.44 -13.62
C PRO A 213 11.52 4.22 -13.80
N LYS A 214 12.68 4.18 -13.09
CA LYS A 214 13.61 3.04 -13.16
C LYS A 214 12.98 1.78 -12.57
N PHE A 215 12.28 1.90 -11.43
CA PHE A 215 11.58 0.80 -10.79
C PHE A 215 10.49 0.22 -11.70
N TRP A 216 9.64 1.09 -12.25
CA TRP A 216 8.49 0.67 -13.04
C TRP A 216 8.88 0.06 -14.38
N LYS A 217 10.00 0.52 -14.97
CA LYS A 217 10.62 -0.17 -16.12
C LYS A 217 11.02 -1.59 -15.73
N ILE A 218 11.68 -1.79 -14.59
CA ILE A 218 12.08 -3.13 -14.12
C ILE A 218 10.85 -4.00 -13.86
N ALA A 219 9.80 -3.47 -13.20
CA ALA A 219 8.57 -4.20 -12.92
C ALA A 219 7.88 -4.68 -14.21
N GLY A 220 7.86 -3.84 -15.26
CA GLY A 220 7.35 -4.21 -16.58
C GLY A 220 8.17 -5.30 -17.26
N GLU A 221 9.50 -5.19 -17.25
CA GLU A 221 10.41 -6.21 -17.79
C GLU A 221 10.29 -7.56 -17.08
N VAL A 222 10.09 -7.56 -15.76
CA VAL A 222 9.84 -8.76 -14.96
C VAL A 222 8.43 -9.30 -15.19
N GLY A 223 7.47 -8.43 -15.57
CA GLY A 223 6.06 -8.77 -15.79
C GLY A 223 5.30 -8.98 -14.47
N ASN A 224 5.51 -8.08 -13.50
CA ASN A 224 4.74 -8.05 -12.27
C ASN A 224 3.28 -7.69 -12.52
N GLN A 225 2.38 -8.20 -11.70
CA GLN A 225 1.04 -7.64 -11.55
C GLN A 225 1.15 -6.29 -10.84
N VAL A 226 0.33 -5.34 -11.30
CA VAL A 226 0.32 -3.96 -10.78
C VAL A 226 -1.10 -3.57 -10.42
N ILE A 227 -1.26 -2.85 -9.32
CA ILE A 227 -2.53 -2.30 -8.86
C ILE A 227 -2.38 -0.79 -8.60
N PHE A 228 -3.48 -0.05 -8.72
CA PHE A 228 -3.51 1.36 -8.32
C PHE A 228 -3.94 1.51 -6.87
N GLY A 229 -3.26 2.37 -6.11
CA GLY A 229 -3.64 2.75 -4.76
C GLY A 229 -3.65 4.27 -4.60
N ALA A 230 -4.72 4.81 -4.02
CA ALA A 230 -4.85 6.24 -3.83
C ALA A 230 -3.93 6.77 -2.71
N ASP A 231 -3.69 5.95 -1.69
CA ASP A 231 -2.94 6.36 -0.48
C ASP A 231 -3.52 7.68 0.06
N ALA A 232 -4.86 7.67 0.19
CA ALA A 232 -5.63 8.88 0.41
C ALA A 232 -5.58 9.31 1.88
N HIS A 233 -5.06 10.51 2.11
CA HIS A 233 -5.03 11.18 3.42
C HIS A 233 -6.02 12.36 3.50
N GLN A 234 -6.82 12.55 2.45
CA GLN A 234 -7.91 13.54 2.36
C GLN A 234 -9.06 12.91 1.56
N PRO A 235 -10.33 13.20 1.90
CA PRO A 235 -11.47 12.59 1.21
C PRO A 235 -11.48 12.80 -0.31
N ASP A 236 -11.12 14.01 -0.77
CA ASP A 236 -11.06 14.36 -2.20
C ASP A 236 -9.93 13.66 -2.97
N LYS A 237 -9.04 12.96 -2.28
CA LYS A 237 -7.92 12.20 -2.90
C LYS A 237 -8.24 10.71 -3.07
N VAL A 238 -9.32 10.19 -2.48
CA VAL A 238 -9.70 8.78 -2.63
C VAL A 238 -9.98 8.38 -4.08
N TRP A 239 -10.42 9.35 -4.88
CA TRP A 239 -10.54 9.28 -6.32
C TRP A 239 -9.81 10.47 -6.95
N ASN A 240 -8.75 10.20 -7.73
CA ASN A 240 -7.93 11.23 -8.35
C ASN A 240 -7.72 10.94 -9.84
N PRO A 241 -8.55 11.53 -10.73
CA PRO A 241 -8.49 11.27 -12.17
C PRO A 241 -7.19 11.79 -12.82
N GLU A 242 -6.54 12.82 -12.26
CA GLU A 242 -5.26 13.31 -12.77
C GLU A 242 -4.13 12.33 -12.48
N ALA A 243 -4.07 11.80 -11.24
CA ALA A 243 -3.11 10.77 -10.89
C ALA A 243 -3.34 9.49 -11.70
N LEU A 244 -4.61 9.09 -11.89
CA LEU A 244 -4.96 7.95 -12.75
C LEU A 244 -4.45 8.14 -14.19
N ARG A 245 -4.62 9.33 -14.77
CA ARG A 245 -4.12 9.61 -16.13
C ARG A 245 -2.61 9.44 -16.22
N VAL A 246 -1.86 9.91 -15.22
CA VAL A 246 -0.39 9.72 -15.18
C VAL A 246 -0.03 8.25 -15.01
N ALA A 247 -0.71 7.52 -14.11
CA ALA A 247 -0.50 6.10 -13.90
C ALA A 247 -0.75 5.28 -15.18
N LEU A 248 -1.80 5.62 -15.95
CA LEU A 248 -2.08 4.98 -17.24
C LEU A 248 -1.01 5.23 -18.29
N GLN A 249 -0.41 6.42 -18.33
CA GLN A 249 0.75 6.69 -19.18
C GLN A 249 1.94 5.82 -18.80
N MET A 250 2.16 5.58 -17.50
CA MET A 250 3.21 4.66 -17.02
C MET A 250 2.90 3.22 -17.42
N VAL A 251 1.64 2.80 -17.32
CA VAL A 251 1.19 1.45 -17.74
C VAL A 251 1.53 1.21 -19.21
N GLU A 252 1.22 2.16 -20.07
CA GLU A 252 1.53 2.07 -21.50
C GLU A 252 3.05 2.10 -21.75
N MET A 253 3.75 3.04 -21.14
CA MET A 253 5.19 3.25 -21.33
C MET A 253 6.03 2.05 -20.92
N TYR A 254 5.69 1.41 -19.80
CA TYR A 254 6.46 0.29 -19.23
C TYR A 254 5.80 -1.08 -19.45
N HIS A 255 4.70 -1.15 -20.21
CA HIS A 255 3.96 -2.37 -20.51
C HIS A 255 3.53 -3.13 -19.24
N LEU A 256 2.99 -2.40 -18.25
CA LEU A 256 2.63 -2.97 -16.94
C LEU A 256 1.36 -3.83 -17.04
N ASN A 257 1.32 -4.91 -16.26
CA ASN A 257 0.20 -5.83 -16.18
C ASN A 257 -0.75 -5.42 -15.05
N VAL A 258 -1.68 -4.50 -15.32
CA VAL A 258 -2.62 -3.96 -14.32
C VAL A 258 -3.75 -4.95 -14.04
N ILE A 259 -4.04 -5.15 -12.76
CA ILE A 259 -5.22 -5.84 -12.26
C ILE A 259 -6.24 -4.84 -11.72
N ASP A 260 -7.53 -5.11 -11.94
CA ASP A 260 -8.63 -4.21 -11.55
C ASP A 260 -8.96 -4.32 -10.04
N THR A 261 -8.76 -5.52 -9.47
CA THR A 261 -9.03 -5.83 -8.06
C THR A 261 -7.97 -6.75 -7.49
N ALA A 262 -7.71 -6.65 -6.18
CA ALA A 262 -6.80 -7.53 -5.48
C ALA A 262 -7.53 -8.76 -4.92
N GLN A 263 -6.87 -9.91 -4.93
CA GLN A 263 -7.29 -11.05 -4.14
C GLN A 263 -6.84 -10.82 -2.68
N LEU A 264 -7.79 -10.48 -1.80
CA LEU A 264 -7.48 -10.18 -0.42
C LEU A 264 -6.91 -11.41 0.31
N ARG A 265 -5.80 -11.20 1.00
CA ARG A 265 -5.15 -12.21 1.84
C ARG A 265 -5.42 -11.88 3.29
N ARG A 266 -6.28 -12.69 3.92
CA ARG A 266 -6.57 -12.53 5.33
C ARG A 266 -5.32 -12.85 6.15
N PRO A 267 -4.88 -11.92 7.04
CA PRO A 267 -3.71 -12.18 7.88
C PRO A 267 -3.94 -13.39 8.77
N GLN A 268 -2.98 -14.31 8.80
CA GLN A 268 -3.04 -15.52 9.62
C GLN A 268 -1.73 -15.70 10.35
N ARG A 269 -1.78 -16.21 11.59
CA ARG A 269 -0.56 -16.63 12.28
C ARG A 269 0.16 -17.70 11.45
N MET A 270 1.46 -17.52 11.29
CA MET A 270 2.31 -18.58 10.76
C MET A 270 2.17 -19.82 11.66
N LYS A 271 1.92 -20.96 11.03
CA LYS A 271 1.78 -22.26 11.74
C LYS A 271 3.13 -22.77 12.19
#